data_a9f94eb31876c2d49229b7c61cf8dbcc
#
_entry.id   a9f94eb31876c2d49229b7c61cf8dbcc
#
_cell.length_a   1.000
_cell.length_b   1.000
_cell.length_c   1.000
_cell.angle_alpha   90.00
_cell.angle_beta   90.00
_cell.angle_gamma   90.00
#
_symmetry.space_group_name_H-M   'P 1'
#
loop_
_entity.id
_entity.type
_entity.pdbx_description
1 polymer ?
#
loop_
_entity_poly.entity_id
_entity_poly.type
_entity_poly.pdbx_seq_one_letter_code
_entity_poly.pdbx_strand_id
1 'polypeptide(L)'
;MAVTDFAGCIAVVTGGGTGMGRELVRRLAAAGAHVAACDLNAEELARTAELAASGASSVRITTHDCDVTDPDAVAAFAVEVAAQHDTDHINLLFNNAGVGGGGSFVIDDQRAAWDKTFEVCWNGVLNCARAFMDMLVRSEAGAMVNTSSINGFWATVGPGLPHTSYCAAKFAVKGFTEALQVDLALHAPHVSAHVVMPGHIGTSIALNSFSAHGVDIPLIRKNMAARGVDLDAFSDEQVEAMLNDRNTRFRDDAPTSAGQAAEIILTDVLAGRWRILVGDDAYAIDQAVRNDPEDAYTEAFIERLRDQGHLQVLGR
;
A
#
# COMPACT_ATOMS: atom_id res chain seq x y z
N MET A 1 2.89 25.30 7.55
CA MET A 1 3.95 24.67 8.37
C MET A 1 3.79 23.17 8.22
N ALA A 2 4.88 22.39 8.18
CA ALA A 2 4.78 20.93 8.11
C ALA A 2 4.21 20.36 9.41
N VAL A 3 3.58 19.17 9.35
CA VAL A 3 3.16 18.42 10.54
C VAL A 3 4.41 18.02 11.32
N THR A 4 4.51 18.43 12.59
CA THR A 4 5.67 18.17 13.44
C THR A 4 5.35 17.27 14.64
N ASP A 5 4.06 17.00 14.88
CA ASP A 5 3.54 16.12 15.92
C ASP A 5 2.20 15.55 15.43
N PHE A 6 1.84 14.38 15.92
CA PHE A 6 0.56 13.76 15.60
C PHE A 6 -0.51 13.98 16.67
N ALA A 7 -0.13 14.45 17.87
CA ALA A 7 -1.08 14.69 18.95
C ALA A 7 -2.15 15.72 18.54
N GLY A 8 -3.43 15.32 18.68
CA GLY A 8 -4.57 16.14 18.29
C GLY A 8 -4.84 16.22 16.79
N CYS A 9 -3.98 15.67 15.93
CA CYS A 9 -4.23 15.56 14.50
C CYS A 9 -5.43 14.64 14.21
N ILE A 10 -6.11 14.88 13.09
CA ILE A 10 -7.11 13.98 12.52
C ILE A 10 -6.48 13.30 11.31
N ALA A 11 -6.37 11.98 11.38
CA ALA A 11 -5.75 11.14 10.37
C ALA A 11 -6.79 10.24 9.68
N VAL A 12 -6.74 10.18 8.36
CA VAL A 12 -7.50 9.23 7.54
C VAL A 12 -6.54 8.17 7.02
N VAL A 13 -6.88 6.88 7.19
CA VAL A 13 -6.07 5.75 6.73
C VAL A 13 -6.92 4.80 5.91
N THR A 14 -6.61 4.62 4.62
CA THR A 14 -7.27 3.63 3.77
C THR A 14 -6.55 2.28 3.83
N GLY A 15 -7.29 1.17 3.71
CA GLY A 15 -6.73 -0.17 3.89
C GLY A 15 -6.26 -0.40 5.34
N GLY A 16 -7.04 0.11 6.32
CA GLY A 16 -6.71 0.11 7.74
C GLY A 16 -6.89 -1.24 8.44
N GLY A 17 -7.50 -2.23 7.79
CA GLY A 17 -7.85 -3.50 8.41
C GLY A 17 -6.65 -4.41 8.68
N THR A 18 -5.61 -4.39 7.86
CA THR A 18 -4.47 -5.31 7.98
C THR A 18 -3.12 -4.64 7.67
N GLY A 19 -2.03 -5.37 7.88
CA GLY A 19 -0.68 -5.01 7.43
C GLY A 19 -0.23 -3.62 7.88
N MET A 20 0.37 -2.86 6.95
CA MET A 20 0.87 -1.51 7.23
C MET A 20 -0.25 -0.55 7.66
N GLY A 21 -1.44 -0.64 7.04
CA GLY A 21 -2.58 0.21 7.40
C GLY A 21 -2.99 0.04 8.86
N ARG A 22 -3.11 -1.20 9.35
CA ARG A 22 -3.35 -1.50 10.77
C ARG A 22 -2.31 -0.86 11.67
N GLU A 23 -1.03 -1.04 11.32
CA GLU A 23 0.06 -0.51 12.15
C GLU A 23 0.15 1.02 12.11
N LEU A 24 -0.22 1.66 10.98
CA LEU A 24 -0.40 3.11 10.91
C LEU A 24 -1.50 3.58 11.85
N VAL A 25 -2.70 2.96 11.81
CA VAL A 25 -3.82 3.28 12.70
C VAL A 25 -3.40 3.18 14.17
N ARG A 26 -2.79 2.07 14.56
CA ARG A 26 -2.36 1.83 15.95
C ARG A 26 -1.33 2.85 16.43
N ARG A 27 -0.32 3.15 15.62
CA ARG A 27 0.76 4.07 15.99
C ARG A 27 0.31 5.52 15.98
N LEU A 28 -0.54 5.92 15.05
CA LEU A 28 -1.15 7.26 15.04
C LEU A 28 -2.01 7.48 16.30
N ALA A 29 -2.87 6.51 16.63
CA ALA A 29 -3.67 6.57 17.85
C ALA A 29 -2.78 6.63 19.12
N ALA A 30 -1.75 5.81 19.20
CA ALA A 30 -0.79 5.83 20.32
C ALA A 30 -0.01 7.14 20.41
N ALA A 31 0.21 7.83 19.29
CA ALA A 31 0.80 9.18 19.24
C ALA A 31 -0.20 10.31 19.49
N GLY A 32 -1.45 9.99 19.83
CA GLY A 32 -2.46 10.98 20.22
C GLY A 32 -3.27 11.55 19.05
N ALA A 33 -3.19 10.97 17.84
CA ALA A 33 -4.04 11.36 16.73
C ALA A 33 -5.44 10.72 16.84
N HIS A 34 -6.48 11.44 16.44
CA HIS A 34 -7.77 10.87 16.11
C HIS A 34 -7.68 10.18 14.75
N VAL A 35 -8.25 9.00 14.59
CA VAL A 35 -8.08 8.21 13.36
C VAL A 35 -9.41 7.77 12.78
N ALA A 36 -9.66 8.09 11.53
CA ALA A 36 -10.71 7.48 10.71
C ALA A 36 -10.06 6.47 9.75
N ALA A 37 -10.42 5.20 9.88
CA ALA A 37 -9.87 4.15 9.05
C ALA A 37 -10.95 3.51 8.18
N CYS A 38 -10.64 3.19 6.93
CA CYS A 38 -11.53 2.41 6.08
C CYS A 38 -10.88 1.15 5.52
N ASP A 39 -11.69 0.13 5.27
CA ASP A 39 -11.32 -1.13 4.63
C ASP A 39 -12.58 -1.81 4.09
N LEU A 40 -12.43 -2.75 3.15
CA LEU A 40 -13.50 -3.65 2.71
C LEU A 40 -13.74 -4.82 3.69
N ASN A 41 -12.76 -5.13 4.54
CA ASN A 41 -12.87 -6.17 5.54
C ASN A 41 -13.26 -5.56 6.90
N ALA A 42 -14.55 -5.49 7.14
CA ALA A 42 -15.12 -4.89 8.35
C ALA A 42 -14.65 -5.59 9.66
N GLU A 43 -14.46 -6.92 9.63
CA GLU A 43 -14.00 -7.69 10.80
C GLU A 43 -12.55 -7.32 11.18
N GLU A 44 -11.65 -7.32 10.19
CA GLU A 44 -10.26 -6.96 10.42
C GLU A 44 -10.10 -5.48 10.77
N LEU A 45 -10.98 -4.62 10.24
CA LEU A 45 -11.01 -3.20 10.57
C LEU A 45 -11.48 -2.97 12.01
N ALA A 46 -12.53 -3.65 12.46
CA ALA A 46 -13.00 -3.62 13.85
C ALA A 46 -11.91 -4.09 14.80
N ARG A 47 -11.22 -5.19 14.48
CA ARG A 47 -10.08 -5.66 15.25
C ARG A 47 -8.94 -4.63 15.32
N THR A 48 -8.69 -3.92 14.24
CA THR A 48 -7.70 -2.83 14.23
C THR A 48 -8.09 -1.72 15.21
N ALA A 49 -9.35 -1.32 15.22
CA ALA A 49 -9.86 -0.29 16.14
C ALA A 49 -9.72 -0.73 17.62
N GLU A 50 -10.05 -1.98 17.93
CA GLU A 50 -9.87 -2.53 19.28
C GLU A 50 -8.41 -2.50 19.73
N LEU A 51 -7.49 -2.95 18.85
CA LEU A 51 -6.06 -2.93 19.12
C LEU A 51 -5.51 -1.51 19.31
N ALA A 52 -6.00 -0.56 18.53
CA ALA A 52 -5.58 0.84 18.63
C ALA A 52 -6.14 1.50 19.91
N ALA A 53 -7.39 1.23 20.27
CA ALA A 53 -8.04 1.77 21.47
C ALA A 53 -7.37 1.26 22.76
N SER A 54 -6.82 0.04 22.78
CA SER A 54 -6.14 -0.51 23.95
C SER A 54 -4.88 0.27 24.35
N GLY A 55 -4.27 0.99 23.42
CA GLY A 55 -3.07 1.81 23.63
C GLY A 55 -3.32 3.31 23.76
N ALA A 56 -4.57 3.79 23.55
CA ALA A 56 -4.86 5.21 23.41
C ALA A 56 -6.29 5.57 23.87
N SER A 57 -6.50 5.75 25.17
CA SER A 57 -7.83 5.95 25.77
C SER A 57 -8.47 7.32 25.54
N SER A 58 -7.75 8.30 25.00
CA SER A 58 -8.21 9.68 24.83
C SER A 58 -8.48 10.11 23.38
N VAL A 59 -8.23 9.23 22.41
CA VAL A 59 -8.42 9.54 20.99
C VAL A 59 -9.70 8.91 20.45
N ARG A 60 -10.26 9.53 19.41
CA ARG A 60 -11.40 8.99 18.68
C ARG A 60 -10.89 8.12 17.53
N ILE A 61 -11.38 6.89 17.44
CA ILE A 61 -11.09 5.97 16.35
C ILE A 61 -12.43 5.59 15.73
N THR A 62 -12.58 5.82 14.43
CA THR A 62 -13.78 5.45 13.67
C THR A 62 -13.43 4.49 12.54
N THR A 63 -14.37 3.61 12.22
CA THR A 63 -14.20 2.58 11.18
C THR A 63 -15.30 2.73 10.14
N HIS A 64 -14.94 2.61 8.87
CA HIS A 64 -15.82 2.86 7.75
C HIS A 64 -15.66 1.76 6.70
N ASP A 65 -16.77 1.22 6.21
CA ASP A 65 -16.78 0.34 5.04
C ASP A 65 -16.71 1.22 3.78
N CYS A 66 -15.61 1.13 3.02
CA CYS A 66 -15.42 1.97 1.84
C CYS A 66 -14.56 1.26 0.80
N ASP A 67 -15.12 1.03 -0.38
CA ASP A 67 -14.35 0.68 -1.58
C ASP A 67 -13.72 1.96 -2.16
N VAL A 68 -12.40 2.08 -2.06
CA VAL A 68 -11.67 3.25 -2.59
C VAL A 68 -11.77 3.39 -4.11
N THR A 69 -12.21 2.35 -4.83
CA THR A 69 -12.43 2.40 -6.28
C THR A 69 -13.73 3.09 -6.65
N ASP A 70 -14.68 3.20 -5.71
CA ASP A 70 -15.95 3.89 -5.89
C ASP A 70 -15.85 5.35 -5.41
N PRO A 71 -15.88 6.34 -6.32
CA PRO A 71 -15.76 7.74 -5.94
C PRO A 71 -16.92 8.25 -5.08
N ASP A 72 -18.12 7.68 -5.23
CA ASP A 72 -19.29 8.07 -4.43
C ASP A 72 -19.17 7.52 -3.00
N ALA A 73 -18.69 6.29 -2.84
CA ALA A 73 -18.39 5.72 -1.52
C ALA A 73 -17.29 6.52 -0.81
N VAL A 74 -16.24 6.93 -1.52
CA VAL A 74 -15.15 7.75 -0.95
C VAL A 74 -15.66 9.14 -0.57
N ALA A 75 -16.55 9.76 -1.37
CA ALA A 75 -17.15 11.04 -1.02
C ALA A 75 -18.04 10.92 0.23
N ALA A 76 -18.83 9.85 0.35
CA ALA A 76 -19.63 9.57 1.54
C ALA A 76 -18.73 9.35 2.77
N PHE A 77 -17.63 8.62 2.64
CA PHE A 77 -16.63 8.43 3.69
C PHE A 77 -16.08 9.78 4.20
N ALA A 78 -15.76 10.72 3.30
CA ALA A 78 -15.28 12.04 3.73
C ALA A 78 -16.34 12.82 4.54
N VAL A 79 -17.61 12.73 4.16
CA VAL A 79 -18.74 13.32 4.91
C VAL A 79 -18.89 12.68 6.30
N GLU A 80 -18.78 11.35 6.37
CA GLU A 80 -18.84 10.63 7.66
C GLU A 80 -17.67 11.00 8.57
N VAL A 81 -16.46 11.13 8.04
CA VAL A 81 -15.27 11.58 8.80
C VAL A 81 -15.54 12.96 9.39
N ALA A 82 -16.02 13.92 8.60
CA ALA A 82 -16.36 15.25 9.08
C ALA A 82 -17.37 15.21 10.22
N ALA A 83 -18.43 14.43 10.07
CA ALA A 83 -19.50 14.31 11.05
C ALA A 83 -19.06 13.58 12.34
N GLN A 84 -18.35 12.45 12.20
CA GLN A 84 -17.97 11.62 13.36
C GLN A 84 -16.80 12.23 14.15
N HIS A 85 -15.94 13.01 13.51
CA HIS A 85 -14.85 13.72 14.18
C HIS A 85 -15.18 15.16 14.55
N ASP A 86 -16.40 15.65 14.21
CA ASP A 86 -16.86 17.01 14.46
C ASP A 86 -15.85 18.05 13.95
N THR A 87 -15.52 17.94 12.65
CA THR A 87 -14.42 18.71 12.03
C THR A 87 -14.76 19.09 10.59
N ASP A 88 -14.14 20.16 10.11
CA ASP A 88 -14.17 20.58 8.71
C ASP A 88 -12.81 20.32 8.00
N HIS A 89 -11.83 19.79 8.70
CA HIS A 89 -10.49 19.53 8.19
C HIS A 89 -9.93 18.18 8.62
N ILE A 90 -8.89 17.72 7.96
CA ILE A 90 -8.01 16.63 8.39
C ILE A 90 -6.56 17.08 8.28
N ASN A 91 -5.68 16.52 9.09
CA ASN A 91 -4.25 16.79 9.04
C ASN A 91 -3.48 15.77 8.20
N LEU A 92 -3.94 14.53 8.18
CA LEU A 92 -3.20 13.43 7.57
C LEU A 92 -4.12 12.59 6.71
N LEU A 93 -3.70 12.33 5.46
CA LEU A 93 -4.32 11.34 4.58
C LEU A 93 -3.29 10.30 4.18
N PHE A 94 -3.47 9.06 4.66
CA PHE A 94 -2.67 7.91 4.25
C PHE A 94 -3.44 7.11 3.19
N ASN A 95 -3.11 7.29 1.94
CA ASN A 95 -3.58 6.47 0.82
C ASN A 95 -2.75 5.18 0.79
N ASN A 96 -3.16 4.22 1.63
CA ASN A 96 -2.43 2.98 1.84
C ASN A 96 -3.14 1.76 1.23
N ALA A 97 -4.44 1.80 1.00
CA ALA A 97 -5.16 0.70 0.36
C ALA A 97 -4.49 0.25 -0.95
N GLY A 98 -4.38 -1.05 -1.13
CA GLY A 98 -3.75 -1.61 -2.31
C GLY A 98 -3.85 -3.12 -2.37
N VAL A 99 -3.78 -3.66 -3.58
CA VAL A 99 -3.75 -5.09 -3.88
C VAL A 99 -2.58 -5.37 -4.82
N GLY A 100 -2.01 -6.57 -4.71
CA GLY A 100 -1.03 -7.07 -5.68
C GLY A 100 -1.71 -7.77 -6.85
N GLY A 101 -0.94 -8.19 -7.85
CA GLY A 101 -1.45 -8.98 -8.98
C GLY A 101 -1.57 -8.19 -10.28
N GLY A 102 -2.58 -8.51 -11.08
CA GLY A 102 -2.79 -7.90 -12.40
C GLY A 102 -1.83 -8.36 -13.50
N GLY A 103 -1.00 -9.32 -13.22
CA GLY A 103 -0.15 -10.14 -14.08
C GLY A 103 0.20 -9.60 -15.47
N SER A 104 -0.09 -10.42 -16.47
CA SER A 104 0.25 -10.16 -17.86
C SER A 104 -0.72 -9.20 -18.56
N PHE A 105 -0.17 -8.30 -19.35
CA PHE A 105 -0.95 -7.49 -20.30
C PHE A 105 -1.21 -8.23 -21.62
N VAL A 106 -0.39 -9.24 -21.90
CA VAL A 106 -0.44 -10.01 -23.17
C VAL A 106 -1.47 -11.13 -23.14
N ILE A 107 -1.83 -11.61 -21.94
CA ILE A 107 -2.77 -12.72 -21.75
C ILE A 107 -4.17 -12.17 -21.44
N ASP A 108 -5.10 -12.29 -22.38
CA ASP A 108 -6.43 -11.67 -22.32
C ASP A 108 -7.30 -12.10 -21.13
N ASP A 109 -7.17 -13.33 -20.67
CA ASP A 109 -7.97 -13.85 -19.54
C ASP A 109 -7.60 -13.23 -18.18
N GLN A 110 -6.55 -12.41 -18.12
CA GLN A 110 -6.15 -11.67 -16.93
C GLN A 110 -6.63 -10.20 -16.94
N ARG A 111 -7.41 -9.79 -17.92
CA ARG A 111 -7.83 -8.39 -18.10
C ARG A 111 -8.58 -7.85 -16.88
N ALA A 112 -9.53 -8.60 -16.35
CA ALA A 112 -10.31 -8.16 -15.18
C ALA A 112 -9.42 -7.97 -13.93
N ALA A 113 -8.47 -8.88 -13.70
CA ALA A 113 -7.51 -8.74 -12.59
C ALA A 113 -6.56 -7.57 -12.83
N TRP A 114 -6.18 -7.31 -14.08
CA TRP A 114 -5.36 -6.16 -14.47
C TRP A 114 -6.07 -4.85 -14.16
N ASP A 115 -7.31 -4.70 -14.62
CA ASP A 115 -8.13 -3.51 -14.43
C ASP A 115 -8.40 -3.29 -12.93
N LYS A 116 -8.79 -4.32 -12.17
CA LYS A 116 -9.02 -4.22 -10.71
C LYS A 116 -7.77 -3.78 -9.94
N THR A 117 -6.60 -4.31 -10.29
CA THR A 117 -5.34 -3.89 -9.64
C THR A 117 -5.05 -2.42 -9.89
N PHE A 118 -5.23 -1.96 -11.13
CA PHE A 118 -5.01 -0.57 -11.50
C PHE A 118 -6.02 0.36 -10.80
N GLU A 119 -7.29 -0.03 -10.77
CA GLU A 119 -8.35 0.73 -10.09
C GLU A 119 -8.07 0.91 -8.61
N VAL A 120 -7.74 -0.16 -7.88
CA VAL A 120 -7.46 -0.05 -6.45
C VAL A 120 -6.18 0.77 -6.21
N CYS A 121 -5.08 0.44 -6.91
CA CYS A 121 -3.78 1.02 -6.61
C CYS A 121 -3.57 2.43 -7.14
N TRP A 122 -4.31 2.86 -8.17
CA TRP A 122 -4.22 4.20 -8.74
C TRP A 122 -5.49 5.01 -8.53
N ASN A 123 -6.65 4.53 -9.04
CA ASN A 123 -7.89 5.30 -8.94
C ASN A 123 -8.31 5.47 -7.48
N GLY A 124 -8.06 4.46 -6.61
CA GLY A 124 -8.28 4.59 -5.17
C GLY A 124 -7.52 5.75 -4.54
N VAL A 125 -6.23 5.91 -4.87
CA VAL A 125 -5.43 7.06 -4.41
C VAL A 125 -5.99 8.37 -4.94
N LEU A 126 -6.36 8.42 -6.22
CA LEU A 126 -6.89 9.62 -6.85
C LEU A 126 -8.25 10.03 -6.27
N ASN A 127 -9.16 9.07 -6.05
CA ASN A 127 -10.47 9.30 -5.46
C ASN A 127 -10.36 9.87 -4.05
N CYS A 128 -9.53 9.24 -3.20
CA CYS A 128 -9.30 9.72 -1.85
C CYS A 128 -8.60 11.09 -1.83
N ALA A 129 -7.62 11.31 -2.71
CA ALA A 129 -6.97 12.61 -2.83
C ALA A 129 -7.98 13.71 -3.18
N ARG A 130 -8.91 13.46 -4.11
CA ARG A 130 -9.95 14.42 -4.49
C ARG A 130 -10.95 14.69 -3.37
N ALA A 131 -11.42 13.65 -2.70
CA ALA A 131 -12.44 13.79 -1.65
C ALA A 131 -11.92 14.51 -0.40
N PHE A 132 -10.64 14.32 -0.05
CA PHE A 132 -10.06 14.87 1.17
C PHE A 132 -9.17 16.11 0.96
N MET A 133 -8.87 16.52 -0.28
CA MET A 133 -7.95 17.65 -0.52
C MET A 133 -8.44 18.94 0.14
N ASP A 134 -9.72 19.28 0.00
CA ASP A 134 -10.27 20.48 0.60
C ASP A 134 -10.18 20.46 2.14
N MET A 135 -10.32 19.29 2.75
CA MET A 135 -10.15 19.15 4.19
C MET A 135 -8.69 19.28 4.62
N LEU A 136 -7.74 18.77 3.83
CA LEU A 136 -6.30 18.98 4.05
C LEU A 136 -5.93 20.46 3.93
N VAL A 137 -6.45 21.14 2.91
CA VAL A 137 -6.18 22.57 2.66
C VAL A 137 -6.75 23.48 3.78
N ARG A 138 -7.86 23.07 4.43
CA ARG A 138 -8.40 23.80 5.59
C ARG A 138 -7.63 23.59 6.88
N SER A 139 -6.76 22.61 6.97
CA SER A 139 -5.93 22.40 8.16
C SER A 139 -4.86 23.49 8.33
N GLU A 140 -4.33 23.66 9.53
CA GLU A 140 -3.18 24.54 9.77
C GLU A 140 -1.86 23.92 9.28
N ALA A 141 -1.79 22.58 9.29
CA ALA A 141 -0.69 21.78 8.77
C ALA A 141 -1.22 20.44 8.28
N GLY A 142 -0.90 20.06 7.06
CA GLY A 142 -1.38 18.84 6.44
C GLY A 142 -0.29 18.00 5.79
N ALA A 143 -0.55 16.69 5.67
CA ALA A 143 0.29 15.79 4.90
C ALA A 143 -0.57 14.74 4.17
N MET A 144 -0.32 14.59 2.86
CA MET A 144 -0.82 13.48 2.04
C MET A 144 0.30 12.46 1.84
N VAL A 145 0.07 11.23 2.26
CA VAL A 145 1.05 10.14 2.24
C VAL A 145 0.53 9.04 1.32
N ASN A 146 1.13 8.92 0.15
CA ASN A 146 0.69 8.00 -0.90
C ASN A 146 1.60 6.78 -0.97
N THR A 147 1.03 5.59 -0.79
CA THR A 147 1.78 4.33 -0.83
C THR A 147 1.98 3.86 -2.26
N SER A 148 3.17 4.08 -2.79
CA SER A 148 3.69 3.47 -4.00
C SER A 148 4.32 2.10 -3.68
N SER A 149 5.52 1.80 -4.18
CA SER A 149 6.29 0.57 -3.99
C SER A 149 7.70 0.78 -4.57
N ILE A 150 8.64 -0.13 -4.33
CA ILE A 150 9.82 -0.29 -5.19
C ILE A 150 9.41 -0.47 -6.65
N ASN A 151 8.23 -1.05 -6.90
CA ASN A 151 7.64 -1.16 -8.24
C ASN A 151 7.10 0.17 -8.81
N GLY A 152 7.24 1.28 -8.10
CA GLY A 152 7.03 2.63 -8.61
C GLY A 152 8.31 3.28 -9.17
N PHE A 153 9.46 2.63 -9.08
CA PHE A 153 10.71 3.06 -9.72
C PHE A 153 11.47 1.92 -10.43
N TRP A 154 11.09 0.67 -10.18
CA TRP A 154 11.62 -0.52 -10.85
C TRP A 154 10.47 -1.49 -11.17
N ALA A 155 10.15 -1.65 -12.46
CA ALA A 155 8.90 -2.29 -12.92
C ALA A 155 9.00 -3.81 -13.04
N THR A 156 9.62 -4.48 -12.07
CA THR A 156 9.69 -5.95 -12.01
C THR A 156 9.78 -6.45 -10.57
N VAL A 157 9.42 -7.70 -10.38
CA VAL A 157 9.65 -8.47 -9.14
C VAL A 157 10.55 -9.68 -9.40
N GLY A 158 11.13 -9.75 -10.60
CA GLY A 158 12.03 -10.83 -11.02
C GLY A 158 11.54 -11.53 -12.31
N PRO A 159 12.37 -12.40 -12.87
CA PRO A 159 12.08 -13.07 -14.14
C PRO A 159 10.85 -13.97 -14.03
N GLY A 160 10.08 -14.04 -15.13
CA GLY A 160 8.92 -14.92 -15.24
C GLY A 160 7.66 -14.48 -14.49
N LEU A 161 7.67 -13.30 -13.86
CA LEU A 161 6.53 -12.76 -13.12
C LEU A 161 6.09 -11.42 -13.72
N PRO A 162 5.21 -11.40 -14.74
CA PRO A 162 4.66 -10.16 -15.26
C PRO A 162 3.83 -9.46 -14.19
N HIS A 163 4.03 -8.15 -14.04
CA HIS A 163 3.43 -7.34 -12.99
C HIS A 163 3.02 -5.97 -13.52
N THR A 164 2.54 -5.96 -14.77
CA THR A 164 2.38 -4.74 -15.56
C THR A 164 1.36 -3.77 -14.98
N SER A 165 0.22 -4.24 -14.47
CA SER A 165 -0.81 -3.39 -13.87
C SER A 165 -0.31 -2.72 -12.60
N TYR A 166 0.22 -3.51 -11.68
CA TYR A 166 0.71 -3.02 -10.39
C TYR A 166 1.84 -2.01 -10.56
N CYS A 167 2.83 -2.35 -11.41
CA CYS A 167 3.93 -1.43 -11.68
C CYS A 167 3.44 -0.12 -12.31
N ALA A 168 2.56 -0.19 -13.32
CA ALA A 168 2.00 1.01 -13.95
C ALA A 168 1.27 1.91 -12.93
N ALA A 169 0.43 1.30 -12.07
CA ALA A 169 -0.27 2.03 -11.01
C ALA A 169 0.70 2.67 -10.00
N LYS A 170 1.74 1.94 -9.56
CA LYS A 170 2.69 2.44 -8.56
C LYS A 170 3.63 3.52 -9.12
N PHE A 171 3.98 3.46 -10.42
CA PHE A 171 4.62 4.58 -11.12
C PHE A 171 3.70 5.80 -11.21
N ALA A 172 2.41 5.60 -11.51
CA ALA A 172 1.42 6.70 -11.56
C ALA A 172 1.31 7.39 -10.19
N VAL A 173 1.20 6.63 -9.10
CA VAL A 173 1.19 7.16 -7.73
C VAL A 173 2.44 7.98 -7.42
N LYS A 174 3.62 7.47 -7.78
CA LYS A 174 4.88 8.21 -7.60
C LYS A 174 4.89 9.50 -8.39
N GLY A 175 4.60 9.45 -9.70
CA GLY A 175 4.61 10.64 -10.56
C GLY A 175 3.60 11.70 -10.13
N PHE A 176 2.38 11.28 -9.74
CA PHE A 176 1.37 12.16 -9.17
C PHE A 176 1.86 12.84 -7.89
N THR A 177 2.41 12.08 -6.95
CA THR A 177 2.87 12.62 -5.67
C THR A 177 4.03 13.61 -5.84
N GLU A 178 4.96 13.32 -6.75
CA GLU A 178 6.06 14.23 -7.09
C GLU A 178 5.56 15.54 -7.71
N ALA A 179 4.61 15.46 -8.65
CA ALA A 179 4.01 16.64 -9.26
C ALA A 179 3.18 17.45 -8.25
N LEU A 180 2.46 16.77 -7.36
CA LEU A 180 1.64 17.40 -6.33
C LEU A 180 2.46 18.25 -5.36
N GLN A 181 3.73 17.96 -5.13
CA GLN A 181 4.60 18.81 -4.30
C GLN A 181 4.74 20.23 -4.86
N VAL A 182 4.87 20.36 -6.18
CA VAL A 182 4.97 21.68 -6.84
C VAL A 182 3.64 22.41 -6.76
N ASP A 183 2.55 21.70 -6.96
CA ASP A 183 1.20 22.25 -6.90
C ASP A 183 0.86 22.74 -5.48
N LEU A 184 1.11 21.93 -4.47
CA LEU A 184 0.92 22.30 -3.06
C LEU A 184 1.81 23.46 -2.63
N ALA A 185 3.07 23.51 -3.06
CA ALA A 185 3.96 24.61 -2.75
C ALA A 185 3.43 25.98 -3.26
N LEU A 186 2.66 25.97 -4.35
CA LEU A 186 2.06 27.17 -4.94
C LEU A 186 0.71 27.52 -4.30
N HIS A 187 -0.13 26.54 -4.00
CA HIS A 187 -1.53 26.78 -3.66
C HIS A 187 -1.90 26.43 -2.21
N ALA A 188 -1.14 25.56 -1.55
CA ALA A 188 -1.35 25.16 -0.16
C ALA A 188 -0.02 24.80 0.53
N PRO A 189 0.91 25.77 0.75
CA PRO A 189 2.28 25.50 1.20
C PRO A 189 2.38 24.93 2.62
N HIS A 190 1.29 24.84 3.35
CA HIS A 190 1.17 24.18 4.65
C HIS A 190 0.80 22.69 4.56
N VAL A 191 0.53 22.19 3.35
CA VAL A 191 0.27 20.78 3.08
C VAL A 191 1.45 20.18 2.35
N SER A 192 1.98 19.07 2.85
CA SER A 192 3.08 18.32 2.23
C SER A 192 2.58 17.06 1.52
N ALA A 193 3.30 16.62 0.51
CA ALA A 193 3.04 15.35 -0.16
C ALA A 193 4.24 14.40 0.03
N HIS A 194 3.95 13.14 0.36
CA HIS A 194 4.96 12.11 0.63
C HIS A 194 4.66 10.87 -0.19
N VAL A 195 5.65 10.34 -0.89
CA VAL A 195 5.55 9.05 -1.58
C VAL A 195 6.30 7.99 -0.79
N VAL A 196 5.58 6.95 -0.37
CA VAL A 196 6.12 5.79 0.33
C VAL A 196 6.43 4.70 -0.68
N MET A 197 7.64 4.18 -0.66
CA MET A 197 8.10 3.13 -1.58
C MET A 197 8.64 1.94 -0.78
N PRO A 198 7.75 1.04 -0.33
CA PRO A 198 8.14 -0.15 0.41
C PRO A 198 8.87 -1.16 -0.48
N GLY A 199 9.87 -1.82 0.11
CA GLY A 199 10.40 -3.08 -0.37
C GLY A 199 9.52 -4.25 0.01
N HIS A 200 10.11 -5.38 0.42
CA HIS A 200 9.37 -6.53 0.90
C HIS A 200 8.97 -6.35 2.36
N ILE A 201 7.69 -6.06 2.59
CA ILE A 201 7.11 -5.86 3.92
C ILE A 201 6.25 -7.06 4.30
N GLY A 202 6.39 -7.52 5.55
CA GLY A 202 5.64 -8.62 6.14
C GLY A 202 4.17 -8.27 6.35
N THR A 203 3.37 -8.44 5.29
CA THR A 203 1.93 -8.17 5.27
C THR A 203 1.16 -9.32 4.64
N SER A 204 -0.15 -9.33 4.80
CA SER A 204 -1.05 -10.28 4.14
C SER A 204 -1.47 -9.85 2.73
N ILE A 205 -0.74 -8.93 2.09
CA ILE A 205 -1.13 -8.38 0.78
C ILE A 205 -1.29 -9.49 -0.28
N ALA A 206 -0.44 -10.50 -0.27
CA ALA A 206 -0.53 -11.62 -1.22
C ALA A 206 -1.84 -12.40 -1.03
N LEU A 207 -2.21 -12.72 0.21
CA LEU A 207 -3.46 -13.41 0.54
C LEU A 207 -4.68 -12.56 0.23
N ASN A 208 -4.68 -11.30 0.68
CA ASN A 208 -5.78 -10.36 0.45
C ASN A 208 -6.02 -10.13 -1.05
N SER A 209 -4.96 -10.15 -1.85
CA SER A 209 -5.05 -9.99 -3.30
C SER A 209 -5.77 -11.17 -3.98
N PHE A 210 -5.57 -12.40 -3.52
CA PHE A 210 -6.33 -13.55 -4.04
C PHE A 210 -7.83 -13.37 -3.82
N SER A 211 -8.24 -12.98 -2.60
CA SER A 211 -9.64 -12.70 -2.29
C SER A 211 -10.19 -11.54 -3.12
N ALA A 212 -9.45 -10.45 -3.25
CA ALA A 212 -9.87 -9.27 -4.00
C ALA A 212 -10.06 -9.54 -5.49
N HIS A 213 -9.30 -10.49 -6.06
CA HIS A 213 -9.40 -10.88 -7.48
C HIS A 213 -10.38 -12.06 -7.72
N GLY A 214 -11.01 -12.61 -6.67
CA GLY A 214 -11.86 -13.79 -6.80
C GLY A 214 -11.10 -15.00 -7.37
N VAL A 215 -9.82 -15.14 -7.04
CA VAL A 215 -8.98 -16.22 -7.56
C VAL A 215 -9.34 -17.51 -6.83
N ASP A 216 -9.84 -18.49 -7.59
CA ASP A 216 -10.14 -19.84 -7.13
C ASP A 216 -9.06 -20.84 -7.53
N ILE A 217 -9.13 -22.06 -6.98
CA ILE A 217 -8.14 -23.11 -7.25
C ILE A 217 -8.10 -23.51 -8.75
N PRO A 218 -9.21 -23.63 -9.48
CA PRO A 218 -9.19 -23.86 -10.92
C PRO A 218 -8.38 -22.82 -11.70
N LEU A 219 -8.56 -21.54 -11.38
CA LEU A 219 -7.80 -20.45 -12.01
C LEU A 219 -6.32 -20.50 -11.64
N ILE A 220 -6.00 -20.85 -10.39
CA ILE A 220 -4.62 -21.05 -9.95
C ILE A 220 -3.96 -22.18 -10.76
N ARG A 221 -4.60 -23.34 -10.88
CA ARG A 221 -4.09 -24.47 -11.67
C ARG A 221 -3.82 -24.05 -13.11
N LYS A 222 -4.77 -23.39 -13.76
CA LYS A 222 -4.62 -22.86 -15.12
C LYS A 222 -3.41 -21.92 -15.24
N ASN A 223 -3.26 -20.97 -14.32
CA ASN A 223 -2.16 -20.01 -14.34
C ASN A 223 -0.80 -20.66 -14.07
N MET A 224 -0.73 -21.67 -13.22
CA MET A 224 0.49 -22.41 -12.93
C MET A 224 0.88 -23.31 -14.10
N ALA A 225 -0.09 -24.01 -14.74
CA ALA A 225 0.16 -24.78 -15.94
C ALA A 225 0.69 -23.93 -17.10
N ALA A 226 0.17 -22.72 -17.29
CA ALA A 226 0.69 -21.77 -18.28
C ALA A 226 2.15 -21.34 -18.03
N ARG A 227 2.64 -21.53 -16.80
CA ARG A 227 4.04 -21.30 -16.40
C ARG A 227 4.90 -22.58 -16.37
N GLY A 228 4.34 -23.69 -16.87
CA GLY A 228 5.03 -24.99 -16.90
C GLY A 228 5.05 -25.73 -15.56
N VAL A 229 4.24 -25.27 -14.57
CA VAL A 229 4.09 -25.96 -13.28
C VAL A 229 2.82 -26.81 -13.31
N ASP A 230 2.99 -28.12 -13.30
CA ASP A 230 1.89 -29.10 -13.25
C ASP A 230 1.44 -29.31 -11.80
N LEU A 231 0.19 -28.98 -11.52
CA LEU A 231 -0.45 -29.18 -10.23
C LEU A 231 -1.47 -30.33 -10.25
N ASP A 232 -1.60 -31.09 -11.36
CA ASP A 232 -2.61 -32.13 -11.50
C ASP A 232 -2.41 -33.32 -10.55
N ALA A 233 -1.19 -33.51 -10.06
CA ALA A 233 -0.85 -34.53 -9.06
C ALA A 233 -1.30 -34.17 -7.62
N PHE A 234 -1.75 -32.94 -7.37
CA PHE A 234 -2.13 -32.44 -6.04
C PHE A 234 -3.63 -32.26 -5.91
N SER A 235 -4.20 -32.61 -4.75
CA SER A 235 -5.61 -32.29 -4.45
C SER A 235 -5.80 -30.77 -4.28
N ASP A 236 -7.07 -30.30 -4.28
CA ASP A 236 -7.36 -28.88 -4.07
C ASP A 236 -6.92 -28.41 -2.68
N GLU A 237 -7.09 -29.26 -1.65
CA GLU A 237 -6.61 -28.96 -0.29
C GLU A 237 -5.09 -28.85 -0.23
N GLN A 238 -4.38 -29.66 -1.02
CA GLN A 238 -2.91 -29.56 -1.08
C GLN A 238 -2.46 -28.29 -1.78
N VAL A 239 -3.13 -27.89 -2.88
CA VAL A 239 -2.86 -26.62 -3.55
C VAL A 239 -3.14 -25.44 -2.64
N GLU A 240 -4.24 -25.47 -1.91
CA GLU A 240 -4.58 -24.42 -0.92
C GLU A 240 -3.54 -24.36 0.21
N ALA A 241 -3.12 -25.48 0.73
CA ALA A 241 -2.07 -25.56 1.75
C ALA A 241 -0.73 -25.00 1.25
N MET A 242 -0.34 -25.29 0.00
CA MET A 242 0.87 -24.75 -0.62
C MET A 242 0.80 -23.22 -0.77
N LEU A 243 -0.37 -22.69 -1.15
CA LEU A 243 -0.58 -21.24 -1.27
C LEU A 243 -0.53 -20.56 0.09
N ASN A 244 -1.17 -21.14 1.09
CA ASN A 244 -1.16 -20.61 2.46
C ASN A 244 0.25 -20.64 3.06
N ASP A 245 1.04 -21.68 2.85
CA ASP A 245 2.44 -21.75 3.26
C ASP A 245 3.28 -20.66 2.56
N ARG A 246 3.12 -20.50 1.25
CA ARG A 246 3.80 -19.44 0.50
C ARG A 246 3.44 -18.04 1.03
N ASN A 247 2.15 -17.78 1.27
CA ASN A 247 1.70 -16.49 1.77
C ASN A 247 2.18 -16.24 3.22
N THR A 248 2.24 -17.29 4.03
CA THR A 248 2.79 -17.23 5.39
C THR A 248 4.27 -16.88 5.33
N ARG A 249 5.05 -17.56 4.49
CA ARG A 249 6.47 -17.23 4.30
C ARG A 249 6.67 -15.82 3.77
N PHE A 250 5.85 -15.37 2.79
CA PHE A 250 5.92 -14.00 2.30
C PHE A 250 5.77 -12.97 3.43
N ARG A 251 4.88 -13.24 4.39
CA ARG A 251 4.66 -12.37 5.54
C ARG A 251 5.75 -12.52 6.61
N ASP A 252 6.07 -13.74 6.99
CA ASP A 252 6.86 -14.03 8.18
C ASP A 252 8.38 -13.96 7.93
N ASP A 253 8.83 -14.26 6.70
CA ASP A 253 10.24 -14.17 6.28
C ASP A 253 10.61 -12.80 5.70
N ALA A 254 9.71 -11.82 5.74
CA ALA A 254 9.97 -10.49 5.23
C ALA A 254 11.06 -9.78 6.06
N PRO A 255 12.01 -9.08 5.41
CA PRO A 255 13.09 -8.37 6.11
C PRO A 255 12.58 -7.20 6.95
N THR A 256 11.40 -6.67 6.64
CA THR A 256 10.79 -5.54 7.36
C THR A 256 9.35 -5.90 7.74
N SER A 257 9.04 -5.88 9.02
CA SER A 257 7.66 -6.09 9.50
C SER A 257 6.76 -4.89 9.20
N ALA A 258 5.44 -5.12 9.18
CA ALA A 258 4.45 -4.05 9.03
C ALA A 258 4.59 -2.95 10.09
N GLY A 259 4.92 -3.34 11.34
CA GLY A 259 5.15 -2.40 12.43
C GLY A 259 6.37 -1.51 12.22
N GLN A 260 7.50 -2.09 11.79
CA GLN A 260 8.69 -1.33 11.44
C GLN A 260 8.44 -0.40 10.25
N ALA A 261 7.71 -0.88 9.24
CA ALA A 261 7.34 -0.07 8.09
C ALA A 261 6.53 1.16 8.49
N ALA A 262 5.50 0.99 9.32
CA ALA A 262 4.69 2.10 9.82
C ALA A 262 5.53 3.10 10.65
N GLU A 263 6.48 2.61 11.46
CA GLU A 263 7.39 3.47 12.23
C GLU A 263 8.27 4.34 11.34
N ILE A 264 8.88 3.74 10.31
CA ILE A 264 9.71 4.46 9.33
C ILE A 264 8.87 5.52 8.63
N ILE A 265 7.66 5.16 8.15
CA ILE A 265 6.76 6.07 7.45
C ILE A 265 6.43 7.29 8.33
N LEU A 266 5.98 7.06 9.56
CA LEU A 266 5.57 8.14 10.45
C LEU A 266 6.76 9.04 10.86
N THR A 267 7.92 8.44 11.13
CA THR A 267 9.15 9.18 11.44
C THR A 267 9.56 10.08 10.28
N ASP A 268 9.52 9.55 9.06
CA ASP A 268 9.94 10.30 7.88
C ASP A 268 8.93 11.38 7.46
N VAL A 269 7.64 11.17 7.70
CA VAL A 269 6.61 12.22 7.55
C VAL A 269 6.89 13.40 8.50
N LEU A 270 7.14 13.13 9.78
CA LEU A 270 7.51 14.18 10.75
C LEU A 270 8.84 14.88 10.40
N ALA A 271 9.77 14.15 9.80
CA ALA A 271 11.04 14.70 9.31
C ALA A 271 10.89 15.50 8.00
N GLY A 272 9.69 15.58 7.42
CA GLY A 272 9.42 16.27 6.16
C GLY A 272 10.04 15.60 4.92
N ARG A 273 10.37 14.32 5.00
CA ARG A 273 10.92 13.56 3.87
C ARG A 273 9.84 13.23 2.87
N TRP A 274 9.89 13.83 1.71
CA TRP A 274 8.88 13.59 0.67
C TRP A 274 8.99 12.22 0.00
N ARG A 275 10.20 11.64 -0.02
CA ARG A 275 10.51 10.35 -0.62
C ARG A 275 10.92 9.38 0.48
N ILE A 276 10.04 8.43 0.79
CA ILE A 276 10.19 7.51 1.91
C ILE A 276 10.42 6.11 1.37
N LEU A 277 11.66 5.63 1.41
CA LEU A 277 12.01 4.24 1.15
C LEU A 277 11.83 3.43 2.44
N VAL A 278 11.16 2.28 2.35
CA VAL A 278 10.88 1.46 3.53
C VAL A 278 11.50 0.07 3.38
N GLY A 279 12.48 -0.19 4.22
CA GLY A 279 13.28 -1.42 4.24
C GLY A 279 14.62 -1.27 3.53
N ASP A 280 15.64 -1.99 4.02
CA ASP A 280 17.00 -1.95 3.49
C ASP A 280 17.05 -2.42 2.03
N ASP A 281 16.18 -3.35 1.64
CA ASP A 281 16.01 -3.82 0.27
C ASP A 281 15.54 -2.70 -0.66
N ALA A 282 14.63 -1.83 -0.20
CA ALA A 282 14.17 -0.69 -0.99
C ALA A 282 15.33 0.29 -1.28
N TYR A 283 16.19 0.56 -0.31
CA TYR A 283 17.38 1.41 -0.50
C TYR A 283 18.39 0.77 -1.44
N ALA A 284 18.68 -0.52 -1.27
CA ALA A 284 19.64 -1.24 -2.09
C ALA A 284 19.19 -1.31 -3.56
N ILE A 285 17.92 -1.64 -3.80
CA ILE A 285 17.33 -1.72 -5.15
C ILE A 285 17.30 -0.32 -5.79
N ASP A 286 16.91 0.72 -5.07
CA ASP A 286 16.89 2.09 -5.59
C ASP A 286 18.29 2.54 -6.04
N GLN A 287 19.30 2.27 -5.22
CA GLN A 287 20.67 2.60 -5.55
C GLN A 287 21.17 1.81 -6.77
N ALA A 288 20.89 0.51 -6.83
CA ALA A 288 21.29 -0.34 -7.95
C ALA A 288 20.65 0.12 -9.27
N VAL A 289 19.34 0.39 -9.28
CA VAL A 289 18.61 0.86 -10.48
C VAL A 289 19.10 2.24 -10.94
N ARG A 290 19.42 3.15 -10.04
CA ARG A 290 19.95 4.47 -10.39
C ARG A 290 21.37 4.41 -10.96
N ASN A 291 22.18 3.48 -10.48
CA ASN A 291 23.55 3.31 -10.94
C ASN A 291 23.64 2.61 -12.29
N ASP A 292 22.66 1.76 -12.62
CA ASP A 292 22.70 0.88 -13.79
C ASP A 292 21.29 0.73 -14.42
N PRO A 293 20.68 1.85 -14.88
CA PRO A 293 19.28 1.86 -15.32
C PRO A 293 19.06 1.08 -16.63
N GLU A 294 20.06 1.04 -17.51
CA GLU A 294 19.99 0.34 -18.80
C GLU A 294 19.90 -1.18 -18.60
N ASP A 295 20.63 -1.72 -17.62
CA ASP A 295 20.68 -3.15 -17.33
C ASP A 295 19.68 -3.61 -16.25
N ALA A 296 18.90 -2.68 -15.67
CA ALA A 296 18.03 -2.94 -14.52
C ALA A 296 16.98 -4.05 -14.74
N TYR A 297 16.72 -4.46 -15.97
CA TYR A 297 15.78 -5.52 -16.34
C TYR A 297 16.46 -6.78 -16.87
N THR A 298 17.78 -6.84 -16.87
CA THR A 298 18.52 -8.03 -17.29
C THR A 298 18.52 -9.10 -16.19
N GLU A 299 18.65 -10.36 -16.59
CA GLU A 299 18.77 -11.49 -15.67
C GLU A 299 19.99 -11.34 -14.75
N ALA A 300 21.14 -10.92 -15.32
CA ALA A 300 22.36 -10.68 -14.56
C ALA A 300 22.20 -9.60 -13.47
N PHE A 301 21.43 -8.54 -13.72
CA PHE A 301 21.11 -7.53 -12.71
C PHE A 301 20.31 -8.13 -11.55
N ILE A 302 19.29 -8.93 -11.86
CA ILE A 302 18.43 -9.57 -10.87
C ILE A 302 19.20 -10.61 -10.04
N GLU A 303 20.07 -11.41 -10.70
CA GLU A 303 20.95 -12.37 -10.01
C GLU A 303 21.90 -11.66 -9.04
N ARG A 304 22.50 -10.56 -9.46
CA ARG A 304 23.35 -9.72 -8.58
C ARG A 304 22.63 -9.24 -7.33
N LEU A 305 21.37 -8.81 -7.44
CA LEU A 305 20.55 -8.42 -6.29
C LEU A 305 20.26 -9.61 -5.37
N ARG A 306 20.00 -10.80 -5.94
CA ARG A 306 19.78 -12.04 -5.17
C ARG A 306 21.02 -12.48 -4.42
N ASP A 307 22.19 -12.42 -5.05
CA ASP A 307 23.48 -12.74 -4.42
C ASP A 307 23.82 -11.79 -3.26
N GLN A 308 23.33 -10.57 -3.32
CA GLN A 308 23.41 -9.59 -2.23
C GLN A 308 22.37 -9.79 -1.13
N GLY A 309 21.52 -10.83 -1.23
CA GLY A 309 20.49 -11.14 -0.23
C GLY A 309 19.15 -10.47 -0.44
N HIS A 310 18.96 -9.74 -1.55
CA HIS A 310 17.68 -9.12 -1.89
C HIS A 310 16.82 -10.03 -2.77
N LEU A 311 15.50 -9.83 -2.77
CA LEU A 311 14.53 -10.58 -3.59
C LEU A 311 14.44 -12.10 -3.27
N GLN A 312 14.87 -12.55 -2.11
CA GLN A 312 14.96 -13.99 -1.79
C GLN A 312 13.59 -14.70 -1.73
N VAL A 313 12.52 -14.00 -1.36
CA VAL A 313 11.18 -14.58 -1.17
C VAL A 313 10.37 -14.64 -2.48
N LEU A 314 10.81 -14.01 -3.53
CA LEU A 314 10.10 -13.98 -4.81
C LEU A 314 10.33 -15.23 -5.69
N GLY A 315 10.91 -16.27 -5.12
CA GLY A 315 11.03 -17.62 -5.68
C GLY A 315 12.21 -17.77 -6.67
N ARG A 316 12.81 -18.96 -6.62
CA ARG A 316 13.62 -19.48 -7.74
C ARG A 316 12.71 -20.00 -8.83
#